data_e8624d1e2ca565d49a5881a7c7eb6f84
#
_entry.id   e8624d1e2ca565d49a5881a7c7eb6f84
#
_cell.length_a   1.000
_cell.length_b   1.000
_cell.length_c   1.000
_cell.angle_alpha   90.00
_cell.angle_beta   90.00
_cell.angle_gamma   90.00
#
_symmetry.space_group_name_H-M   'P 1'
#
loop_
_entity.id
_entity.type
_entity.pdbx_description
1 polymer ?
#
loop_
_entity_poly.entity_id
_entity_poly.type
_entity_poly.pdbx_seq_one_letter_code
_entity_poly.pdbx_strand_id
1 'polypeptide(L)'
;MKVPEDWKQQQAVFAESLVVLPRLIEAVEPERLHRASAPGEWSAHAVICHLLLDEMNTTIILRLILTQDYPTLVAIDADNVLCEPRFAPLYPDTPTALQVWRVLREDNVRLCRSVSAQDLDRLGRAFWRSDQRLSFRQHVASRGRHDAAHIEQIRSALAR
;
A
#
# COMPACT_ATOMS: atom_id res chain seq x y z
N MET A 1 -3.85 5.78 -28.27
CA MET A 1 -4.95 6.35 -27.45
C MET A 1 -4.29 7.13 -26.32
N LYS A 2 -4.71 8.39 -26.07
CA LYS A 2 -4.14 9.20 -24.96
C LYS A 2 -4.56 8.60 -23.61
N VAL A 3 -3.65 8.63 -22.66
CA VAL A 3 -3.93 8.26 -21.26
C VAL A 3 -4.99 9.24 -20.71
N PRO A 4 -6.05 8.74 -20.04
CA PRO A 4 -7.10 9.59 -19.46
C PRO A 4 -6.56 10.56 -18.41
N GLU A 5 -7.15 11.76 -18.30
CA GLU A 5 -6.70 12.78 -17.34
C GLU A 5 -6.94 12.36 -15.88
N ASP A 6 -8.02 11.65 -15.60
CA ASP A 6 -8.31 11.08 -14.29
C ASP A 6 -7.23 10.06 -13.84
N TRP A 7 -6.57 9.39 -14.78
CA TRP A 7 -5.47 8.49 -14.47
C TRP A 7 -4.25 9.23 -13.91
N LYS A 8 -3.92 10.40 -14.44
CA LYS A 8 -2.83 11.21 -13.89
C LYS A 8 -3.11 11.63 -12.44
N GLN A 9 -4.36 11.99 -12.16
CA GLN A 9 -4.78 12.30 -10.80
C GLN A 9 -4.66 11.08 -9.87
N GLN A 10 -5.09 9.89 -10.32
CA GLN A 10 -4.95 8.65 -9.56
C GLN A 10 -3.48 8.30 -9.29
N GLN A 11 -2.60 8.47 -10.28
CA GLN A 11 -1.15 8.31 -10.11
C GLN A 11 -0.58 9.28 -9.07
N ALA A 12 -1.01 10.54 -9.08
CA ALA A 12 -0.56 11.54 -8.12
C ALA A 12 -0.97 11.16 -6.69
N VAL A 13 -2.23 10.77 -6.48
CA VAL A 13 -2.73 10.29 -5.17
C VAL A 13 -1.98 9.04 -4.71
N PHE A 14 -1.74 8.07 -5.61
CA PHE A 14 -0.97 6.87 -5.29
C PHE A 14 0.48 7.15 -4.93
N ALA A 15 1.10 8.18 -5.51
CA ALA A 15 2.47 8.59 -5.23
C ALA A 15 2.61 9.51 -4.00
N GLU A 16 1.52 10.13 -3.53
CA GLU A 16 1.55 11.13 -2.45
C GLU A 16 2.13 10.57 -1.15
N SER A 17 1.82 9.31 -0.82
CA SER A 17 2.33 8.63 0.37
C SER A 17 3.86 8.54 0.43
N LEU A 18 4.56 8.56 -0.72
CA LEU A 18 6.04 8.63 -0.77
C LEU A 18 6.61 9.90 -0.13
N VAL A 19 5.84 10.97 -0.08
CA VAL A 19 6.24 12.24 0.52
C VAL A 19 5.69 12.35 1.94
N VAL A 20 4.45 11.91 2.16
CA VAL A 20 3.75 12.13 3.43
C VAL A 20 4.26 11.20 4.52
N LEU A 21 4.40 9.89 4.25
CA LEU A 21 4.79 8.92 5.28
C LEU A 21 6.16 9.20 5.92
N PRO A 22 7.25 9.47 5.17
CA PRO A 22 8.53 9.81 5.78
C PRO A 22 8.45 11.04 6.69
N ARG A 23 7.73 12.08 6.25
CA ARG A 23 7.60 13.33 7.03
C ARG A 23 6.83 13.15 8.32
N LEU A 24 5.88 12.22 8.37
CA LEU A 24 5.10 11.95 9.59
C LEU A 24 5.93 11.36 10.73
N ILE A 25 7.02 10.66 10.40
CA ILE A 25 7.82 9.94 11.40
C ILE A 25 9.21 10.54 11.62
N GLU A 26 9.65 11.49 10.78
CA GLU A 26 11.02 12.01 10.73
C GLU A 26 11.51 12.56 12.07
N ALA A 27 10.62 13.18 12.85
CA ALA A 27 10.96 13.80 14.13
C ALA A 27 10.30 13.10 15.33
N VAL A 28 9.86 11.85 15.14
CA VAL A 28 9.17 11.08 16.19
C VAL A 28 10.14 10.09 16.82
N GLU A 29 10.21 10.10 18.14
CA GLU A 29 11.05 9.17 18.90
C GLU A 29 10.64 7.71 18.64
N PRO A 30 11.61 6.77 18.50
CA PRO A 30 11.34 5.38 18.17
C PRO A 30 10.32 4.70 19.09
N GLU A 31 10.42 4.91 20.40
CA GLU A 31 9.52 4.35 21.40
C GLU A 31 8.07 4.83 21.18
N ARG A 32 7.91 6.06 20.70
CA ARG A 32 6.61 6.64 20.41
C ARG A 32 5.97 5.99 19.18
N LEU A 33 6.77 5.65 18.17
CA LEU A 33 6.29 4.94 16.96
C LEU A 33 5.75 3.55 17.29
N HIS A 34 6.32 2.86 18.28
CA HIS A 34 5.91 1.52 18.72
C HIS A 34 4.78 1.51 19.75
N ARG A 35 4.42 2.66 20.32
CA ARG A 35 3.35 2.75 21.32
C ARG A 35 1.98 2.85 20.64
N ALA A 36 1.08 1.93 21.00
CA ALA A 36 -0.33 2.05 20.65
C ALA A 36 -0.98 3.19 21.44
N SER A 37 -1.94 3.91 20.83
CA SER A 37 -2.66 5.01 21.50
C SER A 37 -3.65 4.54 22.54
N ALA A 38 -4.15 3.30 22.42
CA ALA A 38 -5.04 2.63 23.36
C ALA A 38 -4.92 1.10 23.22
N PRO A 39 -5.36 0.32 24.23
CA PRO A 39 -5.41 -1.13 24.13
C PRO A 39 -6.23 -1.58 22.90
N GLY A 40 -5.66 -2.47 22.08
CA GLY A 40 -6.28 -2.97 20.86
C GLY A 40 -6.12 -2.09 19.62
N GLU A 41 -5.57 -0.88 19.77
CA GLU A 41 -5.22 -0.02 18.64
C GLU A 41 -3.83 -0.34 18.08
N TRP A 42 -3.63 -0.07 16.81
CA TRP A 42 -2.32 -0.21 16.19
C TRP A 42 -1.41 0.98 16.51
N SER A 43 -0.14 0.69 16.74
CA SER A 43 0.91 1.72 16.78
C SER A 43 1.20 2.24 15.37
N ALA A 44 1.84 3.41 15.26
CA ALA A 44 2.29 3.95 13.99
C ALA A 44 3.20 2.94 13.24
N HIS A 45 4.08 2.25 13.95
CA HIS A 45 4.93 1.18 13.40
C HIS A 45 4.10 0.04 12.82
N ALA A 46 3.09 -0.46 13.54
CA ALA A 46 2.22 -1.53 13.06
C ALA A 46 1.47 -1.12 11.78
N VAL A 47 0.97 0.11 11.71
CA VAL A 47 0.32 0.63 10.49
C VAL A 47 1.30 0.68 9.31
N ILE A 48 2.56 1.09 9.52
CA ILE A 48 3.58 1.11 8.46
C ILE A 48 3.92 -0.30 8.00
N CYS A 49 4.01 -1.28 8.90
CA CYS A 49 4.20 -2.69 8.55
C CYS A 49 3.00 -3.24 7.74
N HIS A 50 1.77 -2.86 8.09
CA HIS A 50 0.58 -3.20 7.31
C HIS A 50 0.65 -2.62 5.90
N LEU A 51 0.99 -1.34 5.75
CA LEU A 51 1.16 -0.70 4.45
C LEU A 51 2.26 -1.38 3.61
N LEU A 52 3.34 -1.84 4.24
CA LEU A 52 4.40 -2.60 3.57
C LEU A 52 3.88 -3.93 3.00
N LEU A 53 3.14 -4.70 3.79
CA LEU A 53 2.57 -5.98 3.34
C LEU A 53 1.56 -5.79 2.21
N ASP A 54 0.75 -4.75 2.29
CA ASP A 54 -0.16 -4.37 1.22
C ASP A 54 0.55 -3.88 -0.04
N GLU A 55 1.72 -3.25 0.10
CA GLU A 55 2.54 -2.87 -1.06
C GLU A 55 3.17 -4.09 -1.74
N MET A 56 3.54 -5.12 -0.99
CA MET A 56 3.96 -6.42 -1.56
C MET A 56 2.82 -7.03 -2.39
N ASN A 57 1.59 -7.04 -1.85
CA ASN A 57 0.40 -7.47 -2.59
C ASN A 57 0.21 -6.65 -3.87
N THR A 58 0.28 -5.33 -3.77
CA THR A 58 0.15 -4.41 -4.91
C THR A 58 1.17 -4.72 -6.00
N THR A 59 2.43 -4.94 -5.61
CA THR A 59 3.51 -5.29 -6.54
C THR A 59 3.21 -6.54 -7.36
N ILE A 60 2.69 -7.58 -6.72
CA ILE A 60 2.31 -8.83 -7.38
C ILE A 60 1.08 -8.63 -8.26
N ILE A 61 0.02 -8.03 -7.71
CA ILE A 61 -1.27 -7.86 -8.38
C ILE A 61 -1.14 -7.06 -9.68
N LEU A 62 -0.45 -5.92 -9.64
CA LEU A 62 -0.27 -5.08 -10.83
C LEU A 62 0.47 -5.82 -11.94
N ARG A 63 1.48 -6.61 -11.60
CA ARG A 63 2.24 -7.40 -12.58
C ARG A 63 1.45 -8.56 -13.15
N LEU A 64 0.68 -9.26 -12.33
CA LEU A 64 -0.21 -10.32 -12.79
C LEU A 64 -1.22 -9.79 -13.81
N ILE A 65 -1.89 -8.66 -13.52
CA ILE A 65 -2.88 -8.04 -14.42
C ILE A 65 -2.25 -7.65 -15.76
N LEU A 66 -1.00 -7.18 -15.77
CA LEU A 66 -0.33 -6.73 -17.00
C LEU A 66 0.22 -7.88 -17.84
N THR A 67 0.61 -8.99 -17.22
CA THR A 67 1.36 -10.06 -17.91
C THR A 67 0.53 -11.29 -18.24
N GLN A 68 -0.65 -11.45 -17.64
CA GLN A 68 -1.50 -12.61 -17.84
C GLN A 68 -2.89 -12.21 -18.36
N ASP A 69 -3.57 -13.16 -18.98
CA ASP A 69 -4.95 -12.97 -19.40
C ASP A 69 -5.92 -13.37 -18.29
N TYR A 70 -6.64 -12.39 -17.76
CA TYR A 70 -7.59 -12.52 -16.64
C TYR A 70 -7.08 -13.41 -15.48
N PRO A 71 -5.92 -13.08 -14.87
CA PRO A 71 -5.32 -13.90 -13.83
C PRO A 71 -6.19 -14.00 -12.59
N THR A 72 -6.04 -15.10 -11.85
CA THR A 72 -6.47 -15.17 -10.46
C THR A 72 -5.48 -14.37 -9.61
N LEU A 73 -5.97 -13.31 -8.97
CA LEU A 73 -5.17 -12.46 -8.11
C LEU A 73 -5.03 -13.11 -6.73
N VAL A 74 -3.81 -13.11 -6.21
CA VAL A 74 -3.48 -13.59 -4.87
C VAL A 74 -3.10 -12.41 -3.99
N ALA A 75 -3.46 -12.47 -2.72
CA ALA A 75 -3.07 -11.48 -1.73
C ALA A 75 -2.71 -12.18 -0.41
N ILE A 76 -1.70 -11.65 0.27
CA ILE A 76 -1.39 -11.98 1.65
C ILE A 76 -2.42 -11.23 2.51
N ASP A 77 -2.97 -11.90 3.51
CA ASP A 77 -3.77 -11.24 4.54
C ASP A 77 -2.81 -10.48 5.47
N ALA A 78 -2.67 -9.18 5.23
CA ALA A 78 -1.71 -8.34 5.93
C ALA A 78 -1.99 -8.26 7.44
N ASP A 79 -3.27 -8.28 7.85
CA ASP A 79 -3.65 -8.21 9.25
C ASP A 79 -3.25 -9.50 9.99
N ASN A 80 -3.51 -10.66 9.41
CA ASN A 80 -3.10 -11.95 9.97
C ASN A 80 -1.58 -12.11 10.02
N VAL A 81 -0.86 -11.61 9.00
CA VAL A 81 0.62 -11.65 8.99
C VAL A 81 1.19 -10.79 10.12
N LEU A 82 0.64 -9.61 10.39
CA LEU A 82 1.09 -8.76 11.49
C LEU A 82 0.88 -9.40 12.88
N CYS A 83 -0.15 -10.24 13.02
CA CYS A 83 -0.42 -10.98 14.25
C CYS A 83 0.47 -12.22 14.43
N GLU A 84 1.19 -12.64 13.40
CA GLU A 84 2.05 -13.82 13.43
C GLU A 84 3.44 -13.50 14.04
N PRO A 85 3.82 -14.07 15.18
CA PRO A 85 5.04 -13.68 15.90
C PRO A 85 6.33 -13.86 15.08
N ARG A 86 6.34 -14.72 14.07
CA ARG A 86 7.51 -14.97 13.21
C ARG A 86 7.86 -13.79 12.32
N PHE A 87 6.90 -12.91 12.02
CA PHE A 87 7.12 -11.76 11.12
C PHE A 87 7.54 -10.49 11.87
N ALA A 88 7.21 -10.35 13.16
CA ALA A 88 7.60 -9.19 13.95
C ALA A 88 9.12 -8.89 13.92
N PRO A 89 10.03 -9.91 14.00
CA PRO A 89 11.46 -9.64 13.94
C PRO A 89 11.99 -9.22 12.56
N LEU A 90 11.21 -9.38 11.48
CA LEU A 90 11.64 -8.98 10.12
C LEU A 90 11.69 -7.45 9.97
N TYR A 91 10.88 -6.75 10.72
CA TYR A 91 10.81 -5.28 10.70
C TYR A 91 10.94 -4.75 12.11
N PRO A 92 12.15 -4.79 12.70
CA PRO A 92 12.36 -4.46 14.12
C PRO A 92 12.17 -2.98 14.41
N ASP A 93 12.28 -2.14 13.41
CA ASP A 93 12.14 -0.69 13.52
C ASP A 93 11.35 -0.09 12.33
N THR A 94 10.76 1.06 12.57
CA THR A 94 9.94 1.78 11.59
C THR A 94 10.73 2.25 10.36
N PRO A 95 11.97 2.78 10.49
CA PRO A 95 12.79 3.14 9.33
C PRO A 95 13.04 1.98 8.37
N THR A 96 13.36 0.79 8.88
CA THR A 96 13.56 -0.42 8.06
C THR A 96 12.28 -0.80 7.30
N ALA A 97 11.14 -0.86 7.98
CA ALA A 97 9.85 -1.14 7.34
C ALA A 97 9.50 -0.11 6.26
N LEU A 98 9.66 1.18 6.58
CA LEU A 98 9.40 2.27 5.64
C LEU A 98 10.33 2.26 4.43
N GLN A 99 11.59 1.89 4.61
CA GLN A 99 12.55 1.78 3.50
C GLN A 99 12.14 0.71 2.51
N VAL A 100 11.76 -0.48 2.98
CA VAL A 100 11.29 -1.57 2.11
C VAL A 100 10.01 -1.18 1.39
N TRP A 101 9.04 -0.62 2.12
CA TRP A 101 7.80 -0.09 1.53
C TRP A 101 8.09 0.94 0.44
N ARG A 102 8.99 1.89 0.71
CA ARG A 102 9.35 2.97 -0.22
C ARG A 102 9.91 2.42 -1.54
N VAL A 103 10.83 1.46 -1.48
CA VAL A 103 11.43 0.84 -2.68
C VAL A 103 10.36 0.20 -3.55
N LEU A 104 9.43 -0.57 -2.95
CA LEU A 104 8.33 -1.18 -3.67
C LEU A 104 7.36 -0.15 -4.25
N ARG A 105 7.00 0.89 -3.49
CA ARG A 105 6.11 1.97 -3.94
C ARG A 105 6.73 2.77 -5.09
N GLU A 106 7.98 3.13 -5.02
CA GLU A 106 8.68 3.82 -6.10
C GLU A 106 8.69 2.98 -7.39
N ASP A 107 8.88 1.66 -7.27
CA ASP A 107 8.82 0.75 -8.40
C ASP A 107 7.41 0.65 -8.99
N ASN A 108 6.38 0.53 -8.17
CA ASN A 108 4.99 0.52 -8.61
C ASN A 108 4.55 1.85 -9.23
N VAL A 109 5.03 2.98 -8.71
CA VAL A 109 4.79 4.31 -9.33
C VAL A 109 5.46 4.40 -10.71
N ARG A 110 6.69 3.90 -10.88
CA ARG A 110 7.33 3.81 -12.20
C ARG A 110 6.53 2.94 -13.16
N LEU A 111 6.05 1.78 -12.70
CA LEU A 111 5.18 0.91 -13.48
C LEU A 111 3.90 1.63 -13.92
N CYS A 112 3.21 2.32 -13.00
CA CYS A 112 2.00 3.08 -13.31
C CYS A 112 2.22 4.18 -14.38
N ARG A 113 3.43 4.75 -14.45
CA ARG A 113 3.78 5.75 -15.47
C ARG A 113 4.06 5.14 -16.85
N SER A 114 4.40 3.87 -16.92
CA SER A 114 4.77 3.18 -18.16
C SER A 114 3.59 2.52 -18.88
N VAL A 115 2.44 2.35 -18.22
CA VAL A 115 1.28 1.65 -18.79
C VAL A 115 0.56 2.47 -19.85
N SER A 116 0.01 1.77 -20.84
CA SER A 116 -0.83 2.36 -21.88
C SER A 116 -2.28 2.54 -21.40
N ALA A 117 -3.08 3.31 -22.15
CA ALA A 117 -4.50 3.45 -21.84
C ALA A 117 -5.28 2.12 -21.91
N GLN A 118 -4.82 1.16 -22.73
CA GLN A 118 -5.44 -0.17 -22.83
C GLN A 118 -5.14 -1.03 -21.58
N ASP A 119 -3.97 -0.87 -20.97
CA ASP A 119 -3.60 -1.62 -19.78
C ASP A 119 -4.45 -1.26 -18.57
N LEU A 120 -4.99 -0.04 -18.52
CA LEU A 120 -5.77 0.46 -17.39
C LEU A 120 -7.03 -0.36 -17.11
N ASP A 121 -7.62 -0.92 -18.16
CA ASP A 121 -8.88 -1.68 -18.09
C ASP A 121 -8.64 -3.20 -18.11
N ARG A 122 -7.39 -3.66 -18.15
CA ARG A 122 -7.07 -5.08 -17.98
C ARG A 122 -7.55 -5.56 -16.61
N LEU A 123 -8.15 -6.73 -16.59
CA LEU A 123 -8.85 -7.29 -15.42
C LEU A 123 -8.14 -8.52 -14.87
N GLY A 124 -8.26 -8.70 -13.55
CA GLY A 124 -7.99 -9.96 -12.89
C GLY A 124 -9.15 -10.38 -11.99
N ARG A 125 -9.18 -11.64 -11.59
CA ARG A 125 -10.18 -12.20 -10.69
C ARG A 125 -9.72 -12.06 -9.24
N ALA A 126 -10.39 -11.20 -8.47
CA ALA A 126 -10.11 -10.91 -7.07
C ALA A 126 -11.22 -11.50 -6.18
N PHE A 127 -10.92 -12.61 -5.48
CA PHE A 127 -11.91 -13.33 -4.66
C PHE A 127 -12.46 -12.52 -3.48
N TRP A 128 -11.76 -11.49 -3.05
CA TRP A 128 -12.19 -10.59 -1.96
C TRP A 128 -13.19 -9.51 -2.41
N ARG A 129 -13.58 -9.50 -3.70
CA ARG A 129 -14.59 -8.58 -4.23
C ARG A 129 -15.88 -9.31 -4.57
N SER A 130 -16.99 -8.66 -4.36
CA SER A 130 -18.32 -9.23 -4.65
C SER A 130 -18.52 -9.58 -6.13
N ASP A 131 -17.98 -8.74 -7.05
CA ASP A 131 -18.03 -8.95 -8.49
C ASP A 131 -16.86 -9.78 -9.02
N GLN A 132 -15.93 -10.15 -8.16
CA GLN A 132 -14.69 -10.88 -8.47
C GLN A 132 -13.85 -10.25 -9.60
N ARG A 133 -14.06 -8.98 -9.90
CA ARG A 133 -13.33 -8.25 -10.95
C ARG A 133 -12.55 -7.10 -10.35
N LEU A 134 -11.31 -6.93 -10.80
CA LEU A 134 -10.45 -5.82 -10.41
C LEU A 134 -9.62 -5.39 -11.60
N SER A 135 -9.78 -4.15 -12.07
CA SER A 135 -8.93 -3.61 -13.10
C SER A 135 -7.65 -3.00 -12.52
N PHE A 136 -6.64 -2.84 -13.39
CA PHE A 136 -5.38 -2.18 -13.04
C PHE A 136 -5.65 -0.82 -12.39
N ARG A 137 -6.42 0.07 -13.06
CA ARG A 137 -6.77 1.40 -12.53
C ARG A 137 -7.53 1.34 -11.21
N GLN A 138 -8.47 0.41 -11.07
CA GLN A 138 -9.25 0.27 -9.84
C GLN A 138 -8.37 -0.13 -8.66
N HIS A 139 -7.39 -1.01 -8.89
CA HIS A 139 -6.45 -1.40 -7.84
C HIS A 139 -5.63 -0.20 -7.37
N VAL A 140 -4.99 0.54 -8.30
CA VAL A 140 -4.19 1.72 -7.97
C VAL A 140 -5.02 2.78 -7.23
N ALA A 141 -6.23 3.09 -7.71
CA ALA A 141 -7.12 4.05 -7.06
C ALA A 141 -7.54 3.59 -5.65
N SER A 142 -7.77 2.28 -5.45
CA SER A 142 -8.10 1.75 -4.12
C SER A 142 -6.92 1.87 -3.14
N ARG A 143 -5.69 1.65 -3.62
CA ARG A 143 -4.49 1.77 -2.80
C ARG A 143 -4.23 3.21 -2.37
N GLY A 144 -4.39 4.19 -3.26
CA GLY A 144 -4.27 5.60 -2.87
C GLY A 144 -5.24 6.01 -1.75
N ARG A 145 -6.50 5.56 -1.83
CA ARG A 145 -7.49 5.81 -0.74
C ARG A 145 -7.16 5.08 0.55
N HIS A 146 -6.69 3.85 0.46
CA HIS A 146 -6.27 3.03 1.59
C HIS A 146 -5.09 3.69 2.33
N ASP A 147 -4.08 4.13 1.61
CA ASP A 147 -2.94 4.86 2.19
C ASP A 147 -3.40 6.13 2.91
N ALA A 148 -4.29 6.92 2.30
CA ALA A 148 -4.81 8.14 2.92
C ALA A 148 -5.50 7.85 4.26
N ALA A 149 -6.29 6.77 4.35
CA ALA A 149 -6.94 6.36 5.60
C ALA A 149 -5.91 5.97 6.68
N HIS A 150 -4.87 5.21 6.30
CA HIS A 150 -3.82 4.81 7.23
C HIS A 150 -2.88 5.95 7.64
N ILE A 151 -2.66 6.94 6.76
CA ILE A 151 -1.95 8.17 7.11
C ILE A 151 -2.70 8.91 8.24
N GLU A 152 -4.02 9.01 8.18
CA GLU A 152 -4.82 9.60 9.26
C GLU A 152 -4.78 8.75 10.54
N GLN A 153 -4.76 7.44 10.41
CA GLN A 153 -4.57 6.54 11.56
C GLN A 153 -3.21 6.76 12.24
N ILE A 154 -2.12 6.89 11.46
CA ILE A 154 -0.79 7.23 12.01
C ILE A 154 -0.82 8.59 12.72
N ARG A 155 -1.41 9.63 12.10
CA ARG A 155 -1.56 10.95 12.73
C ARG A 155 -2.28 10.86 14.06
N SER A 156 -3.39 10.12 14.10
CA SER A 156 -4.17 9.91 15.32
C SER A 156 -3.40 9.16 16.39
N ALA A 157 -2.62 8.13 16.02
CA ALA A 157 -1.76 7.40 16.94
C ALA A 157 -0.64 8.28 17.53
N LEU A 158 -0.13 9.23 16.75
CA LEU A 158 0.94 10.15 17.18
C LEU A 158 0.45 11.42 17.89
N ALA A 159 -0.83 11.76 17.81
CA ALA A 159 -1.38 12.96 18.45
C ALA A 159 -1.69 12.78 19.96
N ARG A 160 -1.70 11.55 20.45
CA ARG A 160 -2.01 11.16 21.85
C ARG A 160 -0.74 10.71 22.55
#